data_0602d074589b075de2f16ff7dd4d2990
#
_entry.id   0602d074589b075de2f16ff7dd4d2990
#
_cell.length_a   1.000
_cell.length_b   1.000
_cell.length_c   1.000
_cell.angle_alpha   90.00
_cell.angle_beta   90.00
_cell.angle_gamma   90.00
#
_symmetry.space_group_name_H-M   'P 1'
#
loop_
_entity.id
_entity.type
_entity.pdbx_description
1 polymer ?
#
loop_
_entity_poly.entity_id
_entity_poly.type
_entity_poly.pdbx_seq_one_letter_code
_entity_poly.pdbx_strand_id
1 'polypeptide(L)'
;MYQEAIEKYLKQHGHSSIDLKAVLFDMDGVLFKSMPNHASSWHKVMKRMGFGLSEEEAYMHEGRTGADTINIISRRERGCDATDEEIKAIYAAKSEEFNKCPEAPRMPGAWEVLNKIKDDGLTRMIVTGSGQVSLLDRLNKNFPGIFQKELMVTAFDIKFGKPNPDPYLMALEKGGLKANEAIVIENAPLGVQAGVAAGIFTIAINTGPLPDEVLLDAGANLLFHSMPEFNEAWETLKKYFHS
;
A
#
# COMPACT_ATOMS: atom_id res chain seq x y z
N MET A 1 7.75 5.70 -22.74
CA MET A 1 6.89 5.39 -21.59
C MET A 1 7.56 5.75 -20.25
N TYR A 2 8.63 5.06 -19.78
CA TYR A 2 9.25 5.36 -18.46
C TYR A 2 9.80 6.78 -18.38
N GLN A 3 10.62 7.18 -19.37
CA GLN A 3 11.20 8.52 -19.43
C GLN A 3 10.13 9.61 -19.39
N GLU A 4 9.08 9.48 -20.18
CA GLU A 4 7.98 10.44 -20.26
C GLU A 4 7.22 10.58 -18.91
N ALA A 5 6.97 9.46 -18.22
CA ALA A 5 6.34 9.47 -16.90
C ALA A 5 7.21 10.19 -15.86
N ILE A 6 8.52 9.94 -15.89
CA ILE A 6 9.49 10.58 -14.99
C ILE A 6 9.61 12.07 -15.30
N GLU A 7 9.76 12.47 -16.57
CA GLU A 7 9.81 13.88 -16.97
C GLU A 7 8.55 14.64 -16.56
N LYS A 8 7.36 14.01 -16.71
CA LYS A 8 6.09 14.60 -16.28
C LYS A 8 6.09 14.84 -14.76
N TYR A 9 6.51 13.85 -13.97
CA TYR A 9 6.60 13.96 -12.52
C TYR A 9 7.60 15.07 -12.11
N LEU A 10 8.81 15.07 -12.67
CA LEU A 10 9.84 16.06 -12.38
C LEU A 10 9.35 17.47 -12.65
N LYS A 11 8.72 17.68 -13.81
CA LYS A 11 8.13 18.97 -14.17
C LYS A 11 7.03 19.40 -13.20
N GLN A 12 6.17 18.47 -12.80
CA GLN A 12 5.05 18.74 -11.90
C GLN A 12 5.54 19.19 -10.51
N HIS A 13 6.63 18.59 -10.01
CA HIS A 13 7.15 18.85 -8.67
C HIS A 13 8.36 19.80 -8.62
N GLY A 14 8.84 20.28 -9.77
CA GLY A 14 9.98 21.18 -9.85
C GLY A 14 11.30 20.55 -9.48
N HIS A 15 11.43 19.23 -9.66
CA HIS A 15 12.67 18.49 -9.45
C HIS A 15 13.50 18.39 -10.74
N SER A 16 14.83 18.35 -10.60
CA SER A 16 15.75 18.11 -11.72
C SER A 16 15.95 16.63 -12.01
N SER A 17 15.84 15.78 -11.00
CA SER A 17 16.03 14.32 -11.09
C SER A 17 15.34 13.60 -9.94
N ILE A 18 15.16 12.28 -10.08
CA ILE A 18 14.89 11.37 -8.96
C ILE A 18 16.25 10.79 -8.53
N ASP A 19 16.73 11.18 -7.35
CA ASP A 19 17.95 10.63 -6.73
C ASP A 19 17.56 9.44 -5.84
N LEU A 20 17.22 8.31 -6.49
CA LEU A 20 16.60 7.16 -5.83
C LEU A 20 17.48 6.55 -4.73
N LYS A 21 17.01 6.58 -3.48
CA LYS A 21 17.65 5.99 -2.29
C LYS A 21 16.79 4.95 -1.60
N ALA A 22 15.47 5.00 -1.79
CA ALA A 22 14.54 4.10 -1.12
C ALA A 22 13.34 3.72 -1.98
N VAL A 23 12.81 2.51 -1.72
CA VAL A 23 11.54 2.03 -2.26
C VAL A 23 10.59 1.75 -1.11
N LEU A 24 9.44 2.42 -1.12
CA LEU A 24 8.40 2.36 -0.10
C LEU A 24 7.29 1.43 -0.59
N PHE A 25 7.15 0.27 0.05
CA PHE A 25 6.19 -0.75 -0.35
C PHE A 25 4.94 -0.72 0.52
N ASP A 26 3.77 -0.71 -0.09
CA ASP A 26 2.61 -1.28 0.58
C ASP A 26 2.81 -2.79 0.77
N MET A 27 1.98 -3.39 1.62
CA MET A 27 2.14 -4.79 1.99
C MET A 27 1.08 -5.70 1.36
N ASP A 28 -0.19 -5.38 1.59
CA ASP A 28 -1.31 -6.24 1.22
C ASP A 28 -1.68 -6.03 -0.25
N GLY A 29 -1.55 -7.07 -1.09
CA GLY A 29 -1.70 -6.94 -2.54
C GLY A 29 -0.40 -6.60 -3.28
N VAL A 30 0.65 -6.14 -2.59
CA VAL A 30 1.99 -5.88 -3.16
C VAL A 30 2.98 -6.97 -2.78
N LEU A 31 3.17 -7.23 -1.49
CA LEU A 31 4.10 -8.24 -0.99
C LEU A 31 3.43 -9.58 -0.68
N PHE A 32 2.16 -9.53 -0.29
CA PHE A 32 1.36 -10.71 0.01
C PHE A 32 0.06 -10.73 -0.79
N LYS A 33 -0.35 -11.92 -1.24
CA LYS A 33 -1.63 -12.16 -1.89
C LYS A 33 -2.75 -12.24 -0.82
N SER A 34 -2.91 -11.20 0.00
CA SER A 34 -3.78 -11.17 1.17
C SER A 34 -5.13 -10.49 0.92
N MET A 35 -5.27 -9.71 -0.14
CA MET A 35 -6.49 -8.96 -0.41
C MET A 35 -7.77 -9.80 -0.54
N PRO A 36 -7.76 -11.00 -1.15
CA PRO A 36 -8.95 -11.86 -1.12
C PRO A 36 -9.43 -12.20 0.30
N ASN A 37 -8.48 -12.44 1.23
CA ASN A 37 -8.79 -12.71 2.64
C ASN A 37 -9.36 -11.46 3.33
N HIS A 38 -8.80 -10.28 3.05
CA HIS A 38 -9.29 -9.01 3.57
C HIS A 38 -10.71 -8.72 3.06
N ALA A 39 -10.94 -8.82 1.75
CA ALA A 39 -12.23 -8.55 1.12
C ALA A 39 -13.33 -9.48 1.66
N SER A 40 -13.05 -10.79 1.69
CA SER A 40 -14.01 -11.78 2.23
C SER A 40 -14.31 -11.56 3.72
N SER A 41 -13.30 -11.22 4.53
CA SER A 41 -13.47 -10.96 5.95
C SER A 41 -14.31 -9.71 6.21
N TRP A 42 -14.04 -8.63 5.48
CA TRP A 42 -14.85 -7.41 5.54
C TRP A 42 -16.30 -7.66 5.12
N HIS A 43 -16.51 -8.29 3.96
CA HIS A 43 -17.85 -8.60 3.47
C HIS A 43 -18.66 -9.41 4.50
N LYS A 44 -18.09 -10.50 5.02
CA LYS A 44 -18.78 -11.37 5.99
C LYS A 44 -19.16 -10.63 7.27
N VAL A 45 -18.25 -9.85 7.82
CA VAL A 45 -18.49 -9.15 9.09
C VAL A 45 -19.46 -8.01 8.89
N MET A 46 -19.31 -7.18 7.87
CA MET A 46 -20.22 -6.09 7.59
C MET A 46 -21.65 -6.59 7.34
N LYS A 47 -21.80 -7.65 6.54
CA LYS A 47 -23.10 -8.30 6.31
C LYS A 47 -23.74 -8.80 7.61
N ARG A 48 -22.96 -9.42 8.51
CA ARG A 48 -23.43 -9.90 9.82
C ARG A 48 -23.87 -8.74 10.73
N MET A 49 -23.25 -7.58 10.59
CA MET A 49 -23.58 -6.37 11.35
C MET A 49 -24.68 -5.52 10.68
N GLY A 50 -25.25 -6.01 9.57
CA GLY A 50 -26.35 -5.33 8.85
C GLY A 50 -25.90 -4.23 7.90
N PHE A 51 -24.61 -4.18 7.54
CA PHE A 51 -24.04 -3.23 6.59
C PHE A 51 -23.83 -3.85 5.20
N GLY A 52 -24.08 -3.07 4.16
CA GLY A 52 -23.80 -3.45 2.78
C GLY A 52 -22.35 -3.11 2.40
N LEU A 53 -21.51 -4.13 2.30
CA LEU A 53 -20.14 -4.01 1.74
C LEU A 53 -19.84 -5.25 0.90
N SER A 54 -19.66 -5.08 -0.41
CA SER A 54 -19.27 -6.18 -1.30
C SER A 54 -17.77 -6.48 -1.18
N GLU A 55 -17.35 -7.67 -1.64
CA GLU A 55 -15.91 -7.99 -1.72
C GLU A 55 -15.18 -7.07 -2.70
N GLU A 56 -15.80 -6.70 -3.82
CA GLU A 56 -15.26 -5.76 -4.80
C GLU A 56 -15.08 -4.35 -4.19
N GLU A 57 -16.10 -3.86 -3.48
CA GLU A 57 -16.02 -2.58 -2.78
C GLU A 57 -14.92 -2.56 -1.73
N ALA A 58 -14.62 -3.69 -1.08
CA ALA A 58 -13.55 -3.76 -0.09
C ALA A 58 -12.17 -3.42 -0.69
N TYR A 59 -11.93 -3.71 -1.98
CA TYR A 59 -10.69 -3.28 -2.67
C TYR A 59 -10.60 -1.76 -2.85
N MET A 60 -11.72 -1.05 -2.96
CA MET A 60 -11.75 0.42 -3.02
C MET A 60 -11.41 1.07 -1.67
N HIS A 61 -11.55 0.33 -0.58
CA HIS A 61 -11.23 0.78 0.78
C HIS A 61 -9.86 0.29 1.27
N GLU A 62 -9.11 -0.42 0.42
CA GLU A 62 -7.77 -0.89 0.76
C GLU A 62 -6.84 0.28 1.12
N GLY A 63 -6.01 0.08 2.15
CA GLY A 63 -5.11 1.12 2.66
C GLY A 63 -5.71 2.05 3.71
N ARG A 64 -7.04 2.07 3.89
CA ARG A 64 -7.69 2.80 5.00
C ARG A 64 -7.44 2.11 6.33
N THR A 65 -7.54 2.90 7.39
CA THR A 65 -7.67 2.31 8.73
C THR A 65 -9.01 1.56 8.86
N GLY A 66 -9.07 0.59 9.75
CA GLY A 66 -10.33 -0.12 10.02
C GLY A 66 -11.43 0.83 10.49
N ALA A 67 -11.09 1.82 11.32
CA ALA A 67 -12.02 2.84 11.81
C ALA A 67 -12.60 3.68 10.67
N ASP A 68 -11.76 4.14 9.73
CA ASP A 68 -12.22 4.94 8.59
C ASP A 68 -13.16 4.13 7.69
N THR A 69 -12.82 2.87 7.41
CA THR A 69 -13.69 1.99 6.61
C THR A 69 -15.05 1.82 7.28
N ILE A 70 -15.07 1.53 8.58
CA ILE A 70 -16.33 1.36 9.35
C ILE A 70 -17.15 2.65 9.32
N ASN A 71 -16.51 3.81 9.56
CA ASN A 71 -17.20 5.09 9.58
C ASN A 71 -17.81 5.48 8.23
N ILE A 72 -17.09 5.23 7.12
CA ILE A 72 -17.60 5.49 5.77
C ILE A 72 -18.88 4.68 5.52
N ILE A 73 -18.83 3.39 5.84
CA ILE A 73 -19.99 2.51 5.65
C ILE A 73 -21.14 2.91 6.60
N SER A 74 -20.85 3.23 7.86
CA SER A 74 -21.84 3.69 8.83
C SER A 74 -22.52 4.98 8.39
N ARG A 75 -21.77 5.98 7.94
CA ARG A 75 -22.33 7.23 7.39
C ARG A 75 -23.24 6.97 6.20
N ARG A 76 -22.83 6.09 5.29
CA ARG A 76 -23.64 5.72 4.13
C ARG A 76 -24.96 5.07 4.51
N GLU A 77 -24.96 4.16 5.46
CA GLU A 77 -26.12 3.34 5.82
C GLU A 77 -27.01 3.98 6.89
N ARG A 78 -26.41 4.76 7.81
CA ARG A 78 -27.09 5.30 9.01
C ARG A 78 -27.05 6.85 9.09
N GLY A 79 -26.26 7.51 8.25
CA GLY A 79 -26.10 8.97 8.27
C GLY A 79 -25.20 9.50 9.38
N CYS A 80 -24.55 8.65 10.17
CA CYS A 80 -23.64 9.04 11.25
C CYS A 80 -22.45 8.08 11.37
N ASP A 81 -21.41 8.52 12.09
CA ASP A 81 -20.26 7.69 12.43
C ASP A 81 -20.67 6.55 13.39
N ALA A 82 -19.95 5.45 13.34
CA ALA A 82 -20.03 4.41 14.35
C ALA A 82 -19.42 4.90 15.67
N THR A 83 -19.94 4.38 16.79
CA THR A 83 -19.32 4.65 18.09
C THR A 83 -17.96 3.96 18.22
N ASP A 84 -17.12 4.40 19.16
CA ASP A 84 -15.82 3.76 19.43
C ASP A 84 -15.97 2.29 19.80
N GLU A 85 -17.06 1.94 20.53
CA GLU A 85 -17.37 0.57 20.90
C GLU A 85 -17.75 -0.27 19.68
N GLU A 86 -18.56 0.28 18.77
CA GLU A 86 -18.93 -0.38 17.51
C GLU A 86 -17.69 -0.59 16.63
N ILE A 87 -16.83 0.42 16.48
CA ILE A 87 -15.58 0.34 15.72
C ILE A 87 -14.71 -0.79 16.27
N LYS A 88 -14.49 -0.84 17.58
CA LYS A 88 -13.71 -1.89 18.24
C LYS A 88 -14.30 -3.27 18.01
N ALA A 89 -15.62 -3.42 18.18
CA ALA A 89 -16.31 -4.70 18.01
C ALA A 89 -16.26 -5.20 16.57
N ILE A 90 -16.53 -4.33 15.60
CA ILE A 90 -16.52 -4.68 14.18
C ILE A 90 -15.11 -5.03 13.72
N TYR A 91 -14.10 -4.23 14.11
CA TYR A 91 -12.71 -4.48 13.73
C TYR A 91 -12.15 -5.75 14.37
N ALA A 92 -12.49 -6.03 15.64
CA ALA A 92 -12.16 -7.29 16.30
C ALA A 92 -12.77 -8.49 15.59
N ALA A 93 -14.05 -8.42 15.24
CA ALA A 93 -14.73 -9.47 14.48
C ALA A 93 -14.11 -9.69 13.09
N LYS A 94 -13.74 -8.59 12.39
CA LYS A 94 -13.04 -8.68 11.10
C LYS A 94 -11.67 -9.33 11.24
N SER A 95 -10.92 -8.99 12.28
CA SER A 95 -9.61 -9.59 12.54
C SER A 95 -9.72 -11.07 12.86
N GLU A 96 -10.76 -11.47 13.61
CA GLU A 96 -11.04 -12.88 13.88
C GLU A 96 -11.38 -13.66 12.60
N GLU A 97 -12.24 -13.11 11.72
CA GLU A 97 -12.56 -13.74 10.42
C GLU A 97 -11.30 -13.85 9.54
N PHE A 98 -10.48 -12.80 9.51
CA PHE A 98 -9.23 -12.83 8.76
C PHE A 98 -8.27 -13.90 9.27
N ASN A 99 -8.15 -14.06 10.58
CA ASN A 99 -7.28 -15.07 11.20
C ASN A 99 -7.74 -16.52 10.94
N LYS A 100 -8.99 -16.74 10.53
CA LYS A 100 -9.51 -18.05 10.09
C LYS A 100 -9.10 -18.38 8.65
N CYS A 101 -8.69 -17.37 7.87
CA CYS A 101 -8.26 -17.58 6.50
C CYS A 101 -6.89 -18.27 6.46
N PRO A 102 -6.58 -19.04 5.40
CA PRO A 102 -5.23 -19.54 5.17
C PRO A 102 -4.21 -18.38 5.16
N GLU A 103 -2.99 -18.66 5.64
CA GLU A 103 -1.88 -17.70 5.55
C GLU A 103 -1.70 -17.27 4.09
N ALA A 104 -1.77 -15.96 3.84
CA ALA A 104 -1.59 -15.45 2.49
C ALA A 104 -0.15 -15.68 2.01
N PRO A 105 0.05 -16.29 0.84
CA PRO A 105 1.38 -16.51 0.28
C PRO A 105 2.02 -15.18 -0.14
N ARG A 106 3.33 -15.20 -0.34
CA ARG A 106 4.04 -14.11 -0.99
C ARG A 106 3.43 -13.82 -2.36
N MET A 107 3.41 -12.55 -2.74
CA MET A 107 3.08 -12.17 -4.11
C MET A 107 4.18 -12.70 -5.04
N PRO A 108 3.83 -13.42 -6.12
CA PRO A 108 4.83 -13.84 -7.12
C PRO A 108 5.67 -12.65 -7.59
N GLY A 109 6.97 -12.80 -7.72
CA GLY A 109 7.90 -11.73 -8.16
C GLY A 109 8.34 -10.77 -7.04
N ALA A 110 7.66 -10.74 -5.89
CA ALA A 110 8.01 -9.81 -4.81
C ALA A 110 9.39 -10.12 -4.20
N TRP A 111 9.71 -11.40 -3.96
CA TRP A 111 11.00 -11.80 -3.43
C TRP A 111 12.15 -11.43 -4.37
N GLU A 112 11.95 -11.64 -5.65
CA GLU A 112 12.95 -11.40 -6.69
C GLU A 112 13.27 -9.91 -6.81
N VAL A 113 12.27 -9.05 -6.91
CA VAL A 113 12.48 -7.59 -7.02
C VAL A 113 13.05 -7.00 -5.74
N LEU A 114 12.60 -7.47 -4.56
CA LEU A 114 13.14 -7.01 -3.28
C LEU A 114 14.63 -7.30 -3.13
N ASN A 115 15.11 -8.46 -3.62
CA ASN A 115 16.54 -8.76 -3.64
C ASN A 115 17.30 -7.90 -4.64
N LYS A 116 16.79 -7.65 -5.85
CA LYS A 116 17.41 -6.71 -6.79
C LYS A 116 17.58 -5.31 -6.18
N ILE A 117 16.51 -4.78 -5.56
CA ILE A 117 16.51 -3.48 -4.89
C ILE A 117 17.53 -3.46 -3.74
N LYS A 118 17.64 -4.57 -2.99
CA LYS A 118 18.66 -4.74 -1.96
C LYS A 118 20.08 -4.73 -2.53
N ASP A 119 20.30 -5.47 -3.60
CA ASP A 119 21.61 -5.59 -4.25
C ASP A 119 22.05 -4.26 -4.90
N ASP A 120 21.09 -3.43 -5.34
CA ASP A 120 21.31 -2.06 -5.77
C ASP A 120 21.63 -1.09 -4.61
N GLY A 121 21.66 -1.56 -3.35
CA GLY A 121 21.97 -0.74 -2.17
C GLY A 121 20.84 0.15 -1.71
N LEU A 122 19.64 0.03 -2.29
CA LEU A 122 18.50 0.88 -1.95
C LEU A 122 17.81 0.43 -0.65
N THR A 123 17.32 1.38 0.12
CA THR A 123 16.52 1.13 1.32
C THR A 123 15.13 0.60 0.94
N ARG A 124 14.64 -0.44 1.66
CA ARG A 124 13.30 -1.00 1.50
C ARG A 124 12.52 -0.68 2.75
N MET A 125 11.39 -0.03 2.59
CA MET A 125 10.52 0.39 3.69
C MET A 125 9.11 -0.19 3.50
N ILE A 126 8.43 -0.46 4.59
CA ILE A 126 7.01 -0.86 4.60
C ILE A 126 6.14 0.31 5.01
N VAL A 127 5.05 0.53 4.27
CA VAL A 127 4.03 1.54 4.61
C VAL A 127 2.65 0.89 4.50
N THR A 128 2.13 0.40 5.63
CA THR A 128 0.88 -0.37 5.66
C THR A 128 -0.14 0.22 6.62
N GLY A 129 -1.43 0.12 6.27
CA GLY A 129 -2.55 0.41 7.17
C GLY A 129 -2.81 -0.68 8.24
N SER A 130 -2.03 -1.77 8.22
CA SER A 130 -2.15 -2.85 9.21
C SER A 130 -1.58 -2.45 10.58
N GLY A 131 -2.34 -2.75 11.65
CA GLY A 131 -1.92 -2.60 13.05
C GLY A 131 -1.64 -3.94 13.74
N GLN A 132 -1.17 -4.96 13.03
CA GLN A 132 -0.91 -6.28 13.62
C GLN A 132 0.48 -6.32 14.27
N VAL A 133 0.54 -6.70 15.55
CA VAL A 133 1.80 -6.80 16.31
C VAL A 133 2.76 -7.84 15.70
N SER A 134 2.23 -8.92 15.11
CA SER A 134 3.00 -9.99 14.46
C SER A 134 3.50 -9.67 13.06
N LEU A 135 3.33 -8.43 12.60
CA LEU A 135 3.65 -8.04 11.23
C LEU A 135 5.12 -8.24 10.90
N LEU A 136 6.02 -7.81 11.78
CA LEU A 136 7.46 -7.97 11.58
C LEU A 136 7.87 -9.44 11.51
N ASP A 137 7.28 -10.30 12.36
CA ASP A 137 7.58 -11.74 12.36
C ASP A 137 7.13 -12.38 11.04
N ARG A 138 5.96 -11.98 10.53
CA ARG A 138 5.44 -12.42 9.22
C ARG A 138 6.36 -11.97 8.09
N LEU A 139 6.83 -10.72 8.12
CA LEU A 139 7.76 -10.20 7.13
C LEU A 139 9.10 -10.94 7.20
N ASN A 140 9.67 -11.15 8.38
CA ASN A 140 10.93 -11.86 8.55
C ASN A 140 10.85 -13.34 8.13
N LYS A 141 9.71 -14.00 8.40
CA LYS A 141 9.45 -15.37 7.95
C LYS A 141 9.44 -15.49 6.41
N ASN A 142 8.82 -14.51 5.75
CA ASN A 142 8.60 -14.55 4.30
C ASN A 142 9.70 -13.82 3.50
N PHE A 143 10.29 -12.78 4.07
CA PHE A 143 11.31 -11.93 3.44
C PHE A 143 12.50 -11.73 4.37
N PRO A 144 13.26 -12.80 4.71
CA PRO A 144 14.33 -12.74 5.70
C PRO A 144 15.42 -11.74 5.29
N GLY A 145 15.77 -10.83 6.22
CA GLY A 145 16.83 -9.85 6.04
C GLY A 145 16.54 -8.74 5.01
N ILE A 146 15.25 -8.53 4.64
CA ILE A 146 14.85 -7.48 3.71
C ILE A 146 14.42 -6.21 4.45
N PHE A 147 13.61 -6.32 5.50
CA PHE A 147 13.01 -5.18 6.19
C PHE A 147 13.58 -4.99 7.58
N GLN A 148 13.60 -3.74 8.05
CA GLN A 148 14.02 -3.33 9.38
C GLN A 148 12.84 -2.68 10.08
N LYS A 149 12.67 -2.97 11.37
CA LYS A 149 11.52 -2.49 12.16
C LYS A 149 11.44 -0.97 12.19
N GLU A 150 12.58 -0.31 12.29
CA GLU A 150 12.70 1.14 12.39
C GLU A 150 12.24 1.87 11.12
N LEU A 151 12.26 1.17 9.98
CA LEU A 151 11.89 1.65 8.66
C LEU A 151 10.47 1.18 8.24
N MET A 152 9.67 0.75 9.20
CA MET A 152 8.27 0.39 8.96
C MET A 152 7.36 1.51 9.46
N VAL A 153 6.31 1.79 8.68
CA VAL A 153 5.17 2.63 9.06
C VAL A 153 3.93 1.76 9.07
N THR A 154 3.24 1.75 10.20
CA THR A 154 2.05 0.94 10.45
C THR A 154 0.90 1.83 10.94
N ALA A 155 -0.29 1.26 11.14
CA ALA A 155 -1.41 2.00 11.72
C ALA A 155 -1.12 2.60 13.11
N PHE A 156 -0.10 2.13 13.83
CA PHE A 156 0.29 2.66 15.14
C PHE A 156 1.15 3.93 15.05
N ASP A 157 1.75 4.21 13.89
CA ASP A 157 2.68 5.32 13.70
C ASP A 157 1.97 6.59 13.21
N ILE A 158 0.72 6.48 12.74
CA ILE A 158 0.00 7.54 12.01
C ILE A 158 -1.35 7.84 12.64
N LYS A 159 -1.80 9.08 12.50
CA LYS A 159 -3.14 9.50 12.90
C LYS A 159 -4.16 9.30 11.77
N PHE A 160 -3.77 9.58 10.55
CA PHE A 160 -4.63 9.49 9.38
C PHE A 160 -4.05 8.47 8.39
N GLY A 161 -4.87 7.47 8.03
CA GLY A 161 -4.52 6.46 7.03
C GLY A 161 -4.65 6.99 5.59
N LYS A 162 -4.24 6.18 4.62
CA LYS A 162 -4.44 6.44 3.20
C LYS A 162 -5.93 6.75 2.92
N PRO A 163 -6.31 7.73 2.11
CA PRO A 163 -5.49 8.44 1.12
C PRO A 163 -4.72 9.65 1.66
N ASN A 164 -4.72 9.92 2.97
CA ASN A 164 -3.91 10.99 3.53
C ASN A 164 -2.41 10.69 3.27
N PRO A 165 -1.57 11.68 2.96
CA PRO A 165 -0.14 11.48 2.72
C PRO A 165 0.67 11.09 3.96
N ASP A 166 0.13 11.26 5.18
CA ASP A 166 0.81 11.04 6.45
C ASP A 166 1.64 9.74 6.50
N PRO A 167 1.13 8.56 6.04
CA PRO A 167 1.91 7.33 6.08
C PRO A 167 3.21 7.40 5.28
N TYR A 168 3.17 8.02 4.10
CA TYR A 168 4.34 8.17 3.24
C TYR A 168 5.25 9.31 3.69
N LEU A 169 4.71 10.42 4.21
CA LEU A 169 5.50 11.48 4.82
C LEU A 169 6.24 10.96 6.07
N MET A 170 5.59 10.13 6.91
CA MET A 170 6.23 9.46 8.03
C MET A 170 7.35 8.52 7.58
N ALA A 171 7.16 7.82 6.45
CA ALA A 171 8.21 6.96 5.89
C ALA A 171 9.42 7.79 5.42
N LEU A 172 9.18 8.91 4.75
CA LEU A 172 10.26 9.83 4.37
C LEU A 172 11.02 10.34 5.61
N GLU A 173 10.30 10.73 6.67
CA GLU A 173 10.89 11.18 7.93
C GLU A 173 11.75 10.08 8.57
N LYS A 174 11.22 8.86 8.73
CA LYS A 174 11.97 7.72 9.28
C LYS A 174 13.20 7.35 8.48
N GLY A 175 13.12 7.51 7.14
CA GLY A 175 14.25 7.26 6.24
C GLY A 175 15.24 8.42 6.10
N GLY A 176 14.93 9.61 6.63
CA GLY A 176 15.69 10.82 6.40
C GLY A 176 15.73 11.23 4.92
N LEU A 177 14.62 11.04 4.19
CA LEU A 177 14.52 11.14 2.73
C LEU A 177 13.69 12.36 2.31
N LYS A 178 14.00 12.88 1.12
CA LYS A 178 13.14 13.78 0.37
C LYS A 178 12.20 13.00 -0.55
N ALA A 179 11.13 13.62 -1.00
CA ALA A 179 10.16 12.96 -1.89
C ALA A 179 10.78 12.46 -3.21
N ASN A 180 11.73 13.21 -3.79
CA ASN A 180 12.44 12.79 -5.00
C ASN A 180 13.60 11.79 -4.76
N GLU A 181 13.77 11.31 -3.53
CA GLU A 181 14.74 10.27 -3.16
C GLU A 181 14.08 8.91 -2.94
N ALA A 182 12.77 8.84 -3.12
CA ALA A 182 11.99 7.62 -2.93
C ALA A 182 11.01 7.38 -4.08
N ILE A 183 10.59 6.13 -4.24
CA ILE A 183 9.42 5.74 -5.03
C ILE A 183 8.46 4.91 -4.18
N VAL A 184 7.18 4.99 -4.50
CA VAL A 184 6.11 4.20 -3.85
C VAL A 184 5.70 3.06 -4.76
N ILE A 185 5.49 1.88 -4.19
CA ILE A 185 4.91 0.71 -4.86
C ILE A 185 3.59 0.37 -4.17
N GLU A 186 2.50 0.48 -4.90
CA GLU A 186 1.13 0.37 -4.42
C GLU A 186 0.24 -0.43 -5.35
N ASN A 187 -0.87 -0.99 -4.83
CA ASN A 187 -1.87 -1.69 -5.63
C ASN A 187 -3.29 -1.15 -5.43
N ALA A 188 -3.47 -0.25 -4.48
CA ALA A 188 -4.77 0.29 -4.11
C ALA A 188 -4.91 1.78 -4.48
N PRO A 189 -6.10 2.23 -4.94
CA PRO A 189 -6.28 3.62 -5.36
C PRO A 189 -6.00 4.63 -4.23
N LEU A 190 -6.37 4.31 -3.00
CA LEU A 190 -6.13 5.20 -1.86
C LEU A 190 -4.64 5.28 -1.49
N GLY A 191 -3.92 4.19 -1.66
CA GLY A 191 -2.48 4.18 -1.45
C GLY A 191 -1.73 4.95 -2.53
N VAL A 192 -2.16 4.82 -3.79
CA VAL A 192 -1.66 5.64 -4.90
C VAL A 192 -1.90 7.12 -4.62
N GLN A 193 -3.14 7.50 -4.24
CA GLN A 193 -3.45 8.90 -3.86
C GLN A 193 -2.56 9.42 -2.74
N ALA A 194 -2.31 8.59 -1.72
CA ALA A 194 -1.45 8.97 -0.60
C ALA A 194 0.01 9.20 -1.02
N GLY A 195 0.58 8.31 -1.87
CA GLY A 195 1.93 8.44 -2.41
C GLY A 195 2.07 9.71 -3.26
N VAL A 196 1.12 9.94 -4.15
CA VAL A 196 1.05 11.15 -5.00
C VAL A 196 0.90 12.42 -4.16
N ALA A 197 0.02 12.42 -3.15
CA ALA A 197 -0.18 13.55 -2.25
C ALA A 197 1.06 13.84 -1.39
N ALA A 198 1.89 12.84 -1.10
CA ALA A 198 3.19 13.00 -0.45
C ALA A 198 4.27 13.54 -1.40
N GLY A 199 3.95 13.76 -2.69
CA GLY A 199 4.88 14.24 -3.71
C GLY A 199 5.88 13.21 -4.19
N ILE A 200 5.63 11.92 -3.99
CA ILE A 200 6.55 10.82 -4.32
C ILE A 200 6.15 10.18 -5.65
N PHE A 201 7.13 9.83 -6.49
CA PHE A 201 6.89 9.06 -7.71
C PHE A 201 6.22 7.72 -7.36
N THR A 202 4.99 7.52 -7.80
CA THR A 202 4.15 6.40 -7.37
C THR A 202 3.90 5.45 -8.53
N ILE A 203 4.26 4.18 -8.33
CA ILE A 203 4.07 3.07 -9.26
C ILE A 203 2.93 2.20 -8.75
N ALA A 204 1.91 2.02 -9.57
CA ALA A 204 0.82 1.10 -9.29
C ALA A 204 1.13 -0.30 -9.83
N ILE A 205 0.83 -1.33 -9.04
CA ILE A 205 0.85 -2.73 -9.47
C ILE A 205 -0.58 -3.25 -9.39
N ASN A 206 -1.27 -3.35 -10.51
CA ASN A 206 -2.66 -3.82 -10.53
C ASN A 206 -2.74 -5.34 -10.33
N THR A 207 -2.74 -5.76 -9.08
CA THR A 207 -2.86 -7.17 -8.66
C THR A 207 -4.28 -7.56 -8.25
N GLY A 208 -5.20 -6.60 -8.27
CA GLY A 208 -6.60 -6.76 -7.88
C GLY A 208 -7.57 -6.84 -9.06
N PRO A 209 -8.87 -6.84 -8.81
CA PRO A 209 -9.91 -6.90 -9.82
C PRO A 209 -10.29 -5.53 -10.40
N LEU A 210 -9.71 -4.44 -9.91
CA LEU A 210 -10.09 -3.09 -10.33
C LEU A 210 -9.58 -2.80 -11.75
N PRO A 211 -10.33 -2.02 -12.56
CA PRO A 211 -9.84 -1.50 -13.83
C PRO A 211 -8.58 -0.65 -13.64
N ASP A 212 -7.69 -0.67 -14.61
CA ASP A 212 -6.43 0.11 -14.59
C ASP A 212 -6.67 1.61 -14.42
N GLU A 213 -7.75 2.10 -15.03
CA GLU A 213 -8.16 3.50 -14.98
C GLU A 213 -8.33 3.99 -13.54
N VAL A 214 -8.80 3.13 -12.62
CA VAL A 214 -8.98 3.49 -11.21
C VAL A 214 -7.66 3.87 -10.55
N LEU A 215 -6.58 3.15 -10.86
CA LEU A 215 -5.24 3.43 -10.34
C LEU A 215 -4.58 4.61 -11.07
N LEU A 216 -4.81 4.73 -12.38
CA LEU A 216 -4.31 5.86 -13.16
C LEU A 216 -5.00 7.17 -12.77
N ASP A 217 -6.32 7.16 -12.56
CA ASP A 217 -7.10 8.31 -12.10
C ASP A 217 -6.74 8.70 -10.66
N ALA A 218 -6.28 7.75 -9.84
CA ALA A 218 -5.69 8.02 -8.53
C ALA A 218 -4.34 8.76 -8.61
N GLY A 219 -3.75 8.85 -9.81
CA GLY A 219 -2.54 9.63 -10.09
C GLY A 219 -1.26 8.79 -10.22
N ALA A 220 -1.34 7.47 -10.37
CA ALA A 220 -0.17 6.62 -10.59
C ALA A 220 0.68 7.15 -11.77
N ASN A 221 1.99 7.29 -11.54
CA ASN A 221 2.92 7.73 -12.57
C ASN A 221 3.23 6.62 -13.57
N LEU A 222 3.27 5.37 -13.09
CA LEU A 222 3.41 4.16 -13.90
C LEU A 222 2.46 3.09 -13.35
N LEU A 223 2.07 2.15 -14.23
CA LEU A 223 1.27 1.00 -13.88
C LEU A 223 1.88 -0.27 -14.49
N PHE A 224 1.94 -1.33 -13.67
CA PHE A 224 2.26 -2.70 -14.06
C PHE A 224 1.11 -3.62 -13.65
N HIS A 225 0.92 -4.71 -14.38
CA HIS A 225 -0.18 -5.65 -14.11
C HIS A 225 0.21 -6.78 -13.15
N SER A 226 1.49 -6.83 -12.75
CA SER A 226 1.96 -7.81 -11.79
C SER A 226 3.34 -7.45 -11.22
N MET A 227 3.67 -8.02 -10.06
CA MET A 227 5.02 -7.90 -9.51
C MET A 227 6.10 -8.59 -10.38
N PRO A 228 5.84 -9.73 -11.07
CA PRO A 228 6.78 -10.25 -12.07
C PRO A 228 7.09 -9.26 -13.19
N GLU A 229 6.08 -8.59 -13.75
CA GLU A 229 6.27 -7.55 -14.78
C GLU A 229 7.13 -6.38 -14.25
N PHE A 230 6.85 -5.90 -13.05
CA PHE A 230 7.66 -4.88 -12.39
C PHE A 230 9.10 -5.37 -12.15
N ASN A 231 9.28 -6.61 -11.70
CA ASN A 231 10.59 -7.22 -11.51
C ASN A 231 11.41 -7.31 -12.81
N GLU A 232 10.77 -7.64 -13.93
CA GLU A 232 11.42 -7.66 -15.24
C GLU A 232 11.80 -6.25 -15.70
N ALA A 233 10.93 -5.27 -15.45
CA ALA A 233 11.15 -3.87 -15.82
C ALA A 233 12.22 -3.17 -14.97
N TRP A 234 12.51 -3.64 -13.76
CA TRP A 234 13.34 -2.94 -12.76
C TRP A 234 14.69 -2.47 -13.29
N GLU A 235 15.43 -3.37 -13.95
CA GLU A 235 16.78 -3.06 -14.49
C GLU A 235 16.78 -1.97 -15.57
N THR A 236 15.68 -1.84 -16.28
CA THR A 236 15.49 -0.78 -17.29
C THR A 236 15.04 0.51 -16.63
N LEU A 237 14.02 0.41 -15.75
CA LEU A 237 13.40 1.55 -15.09
C LEU A 237 14.40 2.33 -14.22
N LYS A 238 15.24 1.64 -13.43
CA LYS A 238 16.20 2.29 -12.52
C LYS A 238 17.20 3.20 -13.23
N LYS A 239 17.53 2.94 -14.50
CA LYS A 239 18.44 3.77 -15.29
C LYS A 239 17.92 5.18 -15.52
N TYR A 240 16.60 5.36 -15.53
CA TYR A 240 15.96 6.66 -15.71
C TYR A 240 15.87 7.48 -14.41
N PHE A 241 16.06 6.87 -13.24
CA PHE A 241 16.04 7.59 -11.97
C PHE A 241 17.33 8.37 -11.70
N HIS A 242 18.46 7.94 -12.30
CA HIS A 242 19.78 8.55 -12.10
C HIS A 242 20.25 9.39 -13.30
N SER A 243 19.37 9.70 -14.23
CA SER A 243 19.69 10.46 -15.45
C SER A 243 19.27 11.92 -15.37
#